data_c2812c8179d790b2d97d27ee25ace119
#
_entry.id   c2812c8179d790b2d97d27ee25ace119
#
_cell.length_a   1.000
_cell.length_b   1.000
_cell.length_c   1.000
_cell.angle_alpha   90.00
_cell.angle_beta   90.00
_cell.angle_gamma   90.00
#
_symmetry.space_group_name_H-M   'P 1'
#
loop_
_entity.id
_entity.type
_entity.pdbx_description
1 polymer ?
#
loop_
_entity_poly.entity_id
_entity_poly.type
_entity_poly.pdbx_seq_one_letter_code
_entity_poly.pdbx_strand_id
1 'polypeptide(L)'
;MKKIFQLAIMACTALSVHATDYTRGLSIWFDTPNTLVNKAIWFGNTSDMWKGETKPESAGDTATNPDAGWESQSLPIGNGSLGANIMGSVEAERITFNEKTLWRGGPNTSAGAAAYWNVNKQSAHILDEIRQAFINGDEKRAMLLTQKNFNSEVPYESWKEKPFRFGNFTTMGEFYIETGLSTIGMSDYKRILSLDSALAIVQFNKDGVAYERNYFISYTNNVMTIRFKANKPGKQNLVFSYEPNPVSTGKMETNGNNGLVYTARLDNNQMEYVIRIHATAKGGTLSNQSGKLSVNGADEVIFLVTADTDYQINFNPDFNDPKAYVGVNPSETTATWMKDAAALGYDALFDAHYKDYASLFNRVSLSLNGSGKTDNIPTPQRLKNYRKGKPDFYLEELYYQFGRYLLIASSRPGNLPANLQGIWHNNVDGPWRVDYHNLSLIHI
;
A
#
# COMPACT_ATOMS: atom_id res chain seq x y z
N MET A 1 43.68 -40.82 0.64
CA MET A 1 43.65 -39.44 1.15
C MET A 1 43.30 -38.35 0.12
N LYS A 2 43.46 -38.57 -1.20
CA LYS A 2 43.08 -37.53 -2.23
C LYS A 2 41.57 -37.44 -2.58
N LYS A 3 40.74 -38.44 -2.27
CA LYS A 3 39.30 -38.42 -2.58
C LYS A 3 38.42 -37.80 -1.47
N ILE A 4 38.95 -37.62 -0.28
CA ILE A 4 38.18 -37.00 0.83
C ILE A 4 38.32 -35.48 0.79
N PHE A 5 39.37 -34.94 0.18
CA PHE A 5 39.56 -33.48 0.04
C PHE A 5 38.69 -32.85 -1.08
N GLN A 6 38.27 -33.64 -2.07
CA GLN A 6 37.39 -33.14 -3.16
C GLN A 6 35.91 -33.06 -2.74
N LEU A 7 35.46 -33.87 -1.76
CA LEU A 7 34.08 -33.77 -1.24
C LEU A 7 33.87 -32.60 -0.27
N ALA A 8 34.92 -32.19 0.42
CA ALA A 8 34.83 -31.05 1.36
C ALA A 8 34.79 -29.66 0.65
N ILE A 9 35.37 -29.58 -0.57
CA ILE A 9 35.34 -28.36 -1.38
C ILE A 9 33.99 -28.19 -2.11
N MET A 10 33.31 -29.30 -2.43
CA MET A 10 31.97 -29.22 -3.06
C MET A 10 30.84 -28.90 -2.08
N ALA A 11 31.01 -29.10 -0.79
CA ALA A 11 30.00 -28.77 0.22
C ALA A 11 30.06 -27.32 0.67
N CYS A 12 31.17 -26.59 0.45
CA CYS A 12 31.27 -25.15 0.76
C CYS A 12 30.82 -24.20 -0.36
N THR A 13 30.62 -24.70 -1.58
CA THR A 13 30.17 -23.85 -2.71
C THR A 13 28.65 -23.83 -2.90
N ALA A 14 27.90 -24.61 -2.12
CA ALA A 14 26.43 -24.66 -2.23
C ALA A 14 25.69 -23.67 -1.29
N LEU A 15 26.39 -22.86 -0.51
CA LEU A 15 25.79 -21.90 0.44
C LEU A 15 26.02 -20.43 0.09
N SER A 16 26.51 -20.14 -1.12
CA SER A 16 26.66 -18.77 -1.62
C SER A 16 25.76 -18.48 -2.81
N VAL A 17 24.51 -18.90 -2.74
CA VAL A 17 23.56 -18.60 -3.80
C VAL A 17 22.46 -17.71 -3.27
N HIS A 18 22.43 -16.55 -3.88
CA HIS A 18 21.40 -15.52 -4.00
C HIS A 18 21.52 -14.30 -3.07
N ALA A 19 22.64 -13.61 -3.14
CA ALA A 19 22.53 -12.17 -3.24
C ALA A 19 22.13 -11.91 -4.71
N THR A 20 20.85 -12.01 -5.03
CA THR A 20 20.34 -11.57 -6.31
C THR A 20 20.68 -10.09 -6.40
N ASP A 21 21.49 -9.70 -7.40
CA ASP A 21 21.85 -8.28 -7.60
C ASP A 21 20.62 -7.57 -8.16
N TYR A 22 19.70 -7.21 -7.26
CA TYR A 22 18.45 -6.51 -7.58
C TYR A 22 18.67 -5.15 -8.21
N THR A 23 19.91 -4.65 -8.28
CA THR A 23 20.25 -3.39 -8.94
C THR A 23 20.49 -3.56 -10.44
N ARG A 24 20.60 -4.77 -10.94
CA ARG A 24 20.81 -5.07 -12.38
C ARG A 24 19.53 -5.11 -13.19
N GLY A 25 18.36 -5.25 -12.53
CA GLY A 25 17.05 -5.24 -13.16
C GLY A 25 16.40 -3.85 -13.18
N LEU A 26 15.13 -3.81 -13.56
CA LEU A 26 14.33 -2.58 -13.47
C LEU A 26 14.01 -2.27 -12.01
N SER A 27 14.65 -1.25 -11.47
CA SER A 27 14.48 -0.89 -10.05
C SER A 27 14.46 0.61 -9.82
N ILE A 28 13.59 1.04 -8.91
CA ILE A 28 13.65 2.35 -8.28
C ILE A 28 14.46 2.19 -7.01
N TRP A 29 15.50 3.00 -6.82
CA TRP A 29 16.34 2.85 -5.64
C TRP A 29 16.91 4.17 -5.12
N PHE A 30 17.23 4.17 -3.84
CA PHE A 30 17.77 5.29 -3.07
C PHE A 30 18.99 4.82 -2.29
N ASP A 31 19.98 5.67 -2.14
CA ASP A 31 21.20 5.45 -1.36
C ASP A 31 21.18 6.07 0.04
N THR A 32 20.05 6.63 0.41
CA THR A 32 19.83 7.25 1.72
C THR A 32 18.55 6.75 2.36
N PRO A 33 18.53 6.56 3.70
CA PRO A 33 17.30 6.23 4.41
C PRO A 33 16.30 7.39 4.30
N ASN A 34 15.03 7.05 4.38
CA ASN A 34 13.99 8.07 4.54
C ASN A 34 14.08 8.62 5.97
N THR A 35 14.45 9.87 6.10
CA THR A 35 14.60 10.56 7.39
C THR A 35 13.34 11.32 7.81
N LEU A 36 12.36 11.42 6.91
CA LEU A 36 11.10 12.13 7.15
C LEU A 36 10.04 11.20 7.75
N VAL A 37 10.45 10.30 8.65
CA VAL A 37 9.55 9.37 9.33
C VAL A 37 8.99 10.05 10.56
N ASN A 38 7.92 10.80 10.39
CA ASN A 38 7.10 11.25 11.49
C ASN A 38 6.08 10.16 11.84
N LYS A 39 5.60 10.14 13.09
CA LYS A 39 4.39 9.39 13.42
C LYS A 39 3.27 9.77 12.46
N ALA A 40 2.35 8.84 12.23
CA ALA A 40 1.16 9.09 11.44
C ALA A 40 0.54 10.45 11.79
N ILE A 41 0.45 11.30 10.77
CA ILE A 41 -0.30 12.54 10.88
C ILE A 41 -1.68 12.21 10.32
N TRP A 42 -2.61 11.92 11.23
CA TRP A 42 -3.97 11.62 10.87
C TRP A 42 -4.73 12.91 10.58
N PHE A 43 -5.05 13.13 9.32
CA PHE A 43 -5.91 14.24 8.93
C PHE A 43 -7.36 13.78 8.89
N GLY A 44 -8.21 14.40 9.63
CA GLY A 44 -9.65 14.13 9.63
C GLY A 44 -10.33 14.45 8.29
N ASN A 45 -9.73 15.30 7.47
CA ASN A 45 -10.10 15.61 6.09
C ASN A 45 -8.99 16.44 5.42
N THR A 46 -9.07 16.61 4.10
CA THR A 46 -8.10 17.40 3.33
C THR A 46 -8.03 18.87 3.77
N SER A 47 -9.09 19.43 4.36
CA SER A 47 -9.05 20.80 4.90
C SER A 47 -8.25 20.88 6.19
N ASP A 48 -8.10 19.78 6.93
CA ASP A 48 -7.31 19.75 8.16
C ASP A 48 -5.80 19.64 7.84
N MET A 49 -5.44 19.16 6.65
CA MET A 49 -4.05 19.19 6.16
C MET A 49 -3.46 20.61 6.16
N TRP A 50 -4.31 21.63 6.10
CA TRP A 50 -3.92 23.04 5.96
C TRP A 50 -4.24 23.87 7.18
N LYS A 51 -4.80 23.30 8.25
CA LYS A 51 -5.11 24.05 9.47
C LYS A 51 -3.83 24.49 10.17
N GLY A 52 -3.56 25.77 10.09
CA GLY A 52 -2.45 26.43 10.79
C GLY A 52 -1.16 26.55 10.00
N GLU A 53 -1.06 25.99 8.81
CA GLU A 53 0.09 26.17 7.94
C GLU A 53 -0.31 26.90 6.66
N THR A 54 0.25 28.09 6.47
CA THR A 54 0.22 28.78 5.17
C THR A 54 1.09 27.98 4.22
N LYS A 55 0.52 27.51 3.11
CA LYS A 55 1.29 26.92 2.00
C LYS A 55 2.44 27.88 1.65
N PRO A 56 3.72 27.47 1.78
CA PRO A 56 4.81 28.33 1.36
C PRO A 56 4.70 28.56 -0.16
N GLU A 57 4.55 29.80 -0.58
CA GLU A 57 4.42 30.16 -2.00
C GLU A 57 5.62 29.70 -2.89
N SER A 58 6.75 29.42 -2.25
CA SER A 58 8.00 29.03 -2.92
C SER A 58 8.31 27.55 -2.85
N ALA A 59 7.52 26.76 -2.14
CA ALA A 59 7.76 25.34 -2.01
C ALA A 59 7.09 24.63 -3.19
N GLY A 60 7.87 23.90 -3.96
CA GLY A 60 7.33 22.94 -4.91
C GLY A 60 6.37 21.96 -4.22
N ASP A 61 5.68 21.14 -4.98
CA ASP A 61 4.61 20.23 -4.50
C ASP A 61 4.98 19.38 -3.25
N THR A 62 6.26 19.18 -3.00
CA THR A 62 6.79 18.44 -1.85
C THR A 62 6.61 19.14 -0.49
N ALA A 63 6.41 20.46 -0.46
CA ALA A 63 6.22 21.21 0.79
C ALA A 63 4.75 21.31 1.23
N THR A 64 3.86 20.78 0.45
CA THR A 64 2.42 20.86 0.68
C THR A 64 1.85 19.63 1.39
N ASN A 65 2.63 18.56 1.50
CA ASN A 65 2.24 17.36 2.22
C ASN A 65 3.05 17.27 3.52
N PRO A 66 2.43 17.32 4.69
CA PRO A 66 3.13 17.15 5.96
C PRO A 66 3.77 15.75 6.12
N ASP A 67 3.40 14.80 5.28
CA ASP A 67 4.03 13.47 5.18
C ASP A 67 4.83 13.32 3.86
N ALA A 68 5.67 14.30 3.57
CA ALA A 68 6.46 14.36 2.34
C ALA A 68 7.36 13.12 2.14
N GLY A 69 7.81 12.51 3.24
CA GLY A 69 8.59 11.27 3.19
C GLY A 69 7.76 10.08 2.68
N TRP A 70 6.50 10.00 3.04
CA TRP A 70 5.59 8.98 2.51
C TRP A 70 5.34 9.20 1.02
N GLU A 71 4.98 10.39 0.62
CA GLU A 71 4.59 10.70 -0.75
C GLU A 71 5.76 10.57 -1.74
N SER A 72 6.91 11.15 -1.42
CA SER A 72 8.03 11.27 -2.37
C SER A 72 9.09 10.18 -2.26
N GLN A 73 9.11 9.43 -1.19
CA GLN A 73 10.23 8.54 -0.88
C GLN A 73 9.85 7.13 -0.45
N SER A 74 8.57 6.83 -0.17
CA SER A 74 8.18 5.46 0.18
C SER A 74 8.21 4.52 -1.04
N LEU A 75 8.30 3.21 -0.76
CA LEU A 75 8.26 2.17 -1.77
C LEU A 75 6.87 1.51 -1.72
N PRO A 76 6.01 1.74 -2.72
CA PRO A 76 4.67 1.14 -2.75
C PRO A 76 4.75 -0.33 -3.15
N ILE A 77 4.12 -1.22 -2.40
CA ILE A 77 3.91 -2.64 -2.74
C ILE A 77 2.43 -3.01 -2.65
N GLY A 78 2.00 -4.04 -3.39
CA GLY A 78 0.59 -4.43 -3.37
C GLY A 78 0.28 -5.67 -4.20
N ASN A 79 -0.93 -6.21 -4.00
CA ASN A 79 -1.44 -7.39 -4.70
C ASN A 79 -2.82 -7.19 -5.33
N GLY A 80 -3.28 -5.95 -5.41
CA GLY A 80 -4.62 -5.62 -5.90
C GLY A 80 -5.71 -5.56 -4.82
N SER A 81 -5.48 -6.18 -3.65
CA SER A 81 -6.36 -6.10 -2.47
C SER A 81 -5.67 -5.36 -1.33
N LEU A 82 -4.50 -5.82 -0.95
CA LEU A 82 -3.66 -5.21 0.07
C LEU A 82 -2.63 -4.30 -0.57
N GLY A 83 -2.40 -3.14 0.05
CA GLY A 83 -1.37 -2.20 -0.34
C GLY A 83 -0.57 -1.73 0.86
N ALA A 84 0.72 -1.48 0.68
CA ALA A 84 1.57 -0.94 1.71
C ALA A 84 2.63 -0.01 1.13
N ASN A 85 3.05 0.97 1.91
CA ASN A 85 4.20 1.83 1.60
C ASN A 85 5.29 1.59 2.62
N ILE A 86 6.47 1.21 2.13
CA ILE A 86 7.65 0.93 2.94
C ILE A 86 8.52 2.18 2.99
N MET A 87 8.79 2.69 4.19
CA MET A 87 9.59 3.92 4.35
C MET A 87 11.09 3.65 4.22
N GLY A 88 11.57 2.49 4.60
CA GLY A 88 12.98 2.13 4.56
C GLY A 88 13.81 2.86 5.62
N SER A 89 13.24 3.13 6.78
CA SER A 89 13.95 3.75 7.90
C SER A 89 14.76 2.72 8.68
N VAL A 90 15.85 3.15 9.27
CA VAL A 90 16.78 2.24 9.98
C VAL A 90 16.33 1.98 11.40
N GLU A 91 16.07 3.03 12.16
CA GLU A 91 15.78 2.97 13.61
C GLU A 91 14.40 2.38 13.91
N ALA A 92 13.41 2.82 13.14
CA ALA A 92 12.05 2.30 13.19
C ALA A 92 11.49 2.26 11.77
N GLU A 93 11.19 1.07 11.28
CA GLU A 93 10.47 0.95 10.02
C GLU A 93 9.02 1.39 10.23
N ARG A 94 8.50 2.22 9.35
CA ARG A 94 7.11 2.63 9.27
C ARG A 94 6.50 2.07 7.99
N ILE A 95 5.36 1.42 8.09
CA ILE A 95 4.65 0.82 6.98
C ILE A 95 3.19 1.27 7.05
N THR A 96 2.74 2.09 6.11
CA THR A 96 1.31 2.36 5.96
C THR A 96 0.64 1.16 5.30
N PHE A 97 -0.56 0.82 5.73
CA PHE A 97 -1.23 -0.40 5.29
C PHE A 97 -2.69 -0.14 4.91
N ASN A 98 -3.10 -0.72 3.80
CA ASN A 98 -4.42 -0.55 3.22
C ASN A 98 -5.00 -1.87 2.75
N GLU A 99 -6.31 -1.97 2.84
CA GLU A 99 -7.12 -2.98 2.16
C GLU A 99 -8.18 -2.25 1.32
N LYS A 100 -8.35 -2.66 0.08
CA LYS A 100 -9.05 -1.94 -0.98
C LYS A 100 -10.54 -1.74 -0.73
N THR A 101 -11.15 -2.60 0.06
CA THR A 101 -12.59 -2.56 0.36
C THR A 101 -12.93 -1.79 1.63
N LEU A 102 -11.93 -1.27 2.35
CA LEU A 102 -12.15 -0.47 3.55
C LEU A 102 -12.59 0.95 3.19
N TRP A 103 -13.90 1.15 3.12
CA TRP A 103 -14.51 2.42 2.74
C TRP A 103 -15.37 3.00 3.85
N ARG A 104 -15.23 4.30 4.06
CA ARG A 104 -16.12 5.10 4.92
C ARG A 104 -17.33 5.53 4.12
N GLY A 105 -18.43 5.86 4.80
CA GLY A 105 -19.66 6.29 4.16
C GLY A 105 -20.51 5.11 3.68
N GLY A 106 -21.43 5.39 2.77
CA GLY A 106 -22.31 4.36 2.22
C GLY A 106 -23.73 4.38 2.81
N PRO A 107 -24.56 3.39 2.45
CA PRO A 107 -25.98 3.38 2.79
C PRO A 107 -26.27 3.29 4.30
N ASN A 108 -25.33 2.77 5.08
CA ASN A 108 -25.47 2.62 6.54
C ASN A 108 -25.12 3.89 7.34
N THR A 109 -25.00 5.02 6.71
CA THR A 109 -24.78 6.32 7.39
C THR A 109 -26.08 7.07 7.62
N SER A 110 -26.11 7.99 8.58
CA SER A 110 -27.28 8.82 8.90
C SER A 110 -27.78 9.69 7.73
N ALA A 111 -26.94 9.94 6.73
CA ALA A 111 -27.31 10.64 5.49
C ALA A 111 -27.64 9.67 4.34
N GLY A 112 -27.56 8.43 4.57
CA GLY A 112 -27.34 7.25 3.80
C GLY A 112 -28.13 7.03 2.55
N ALA A 113 -29.19 6.26 2.65
CA ALA A 113 -29.91 5.70 1.50
C ALA A 113 -30.38 6.76 0.49
N ALA A 114 -30.91 7.89 0.94
CA ALA A 114 -31.39 8.94 0.04
C ALA A 114 -30.28 9.63 -0.77
N ALA A 115 -29.06 9.72 -0.21
CA ALA A 115 -27.95 10.39 -0.88
C ALA A 115 -27.29 9.53 -1.97
N TYR A 116 -27.22 8.23 -1.76
CA TYR A 116 -26.50 7.31 -2.66
C TYR A 116 -27.37 6.73 -3.76
N TRP A 117 -28.62 6.43 -3.47
CA TRP A 117 -29.41 5.55 -4.30
C TRP A 117 -30.39 6.29 -5.19
N ASN A 118 -30.50 7.59 -5.00
CA ASN A 118 -31.41 8.42 -5.78
C ASN A 118 -30.77 9.02 -7.03
N VAL A 119 -29.59 8.54 -7.42
CA VAL A 119 -28.85 9.05 -8.58
C VAL A 119 -29.42 8.49 -9.89
N ASN A 120 -29.82 7.22 -9.91
CA ASN A 120 -30.41 6.61 -11.08
C ASN A 120 -31.93 6.79 -11.11
N LYS A 121 -32.38 7.93 -11.58
CA LYS A 121 -33.80 8.27 -11.70
C LYS A 121 -34.49 7.73 -12.96
N GLN A 122 -33.87 6.79 -13.66
CA GLN A 122 -34.38 6.25 -14.95
C GLN A 122 -34.60 7.38 -15.97
N SER A 123 -33.79 8.42 -15.97
CA SER A 123 -34.01 9.69 -16.69
C SER A 123 -33.38 9.74 -18.07
N ALA A 124 -32.95 8.61 -18.64
CA ALA A 124 -32.34 8.59 -19.97
C ALA A 124 -33.24 9.24 -21.08
N HIS A 125 -34.56 9.17 -20.92
CA HIS A 125 -35.52 9.78 -21.85
C HIS A 125 -35.47 11.34 -21.88
N ILE A 126 -34.85 11.99 -20.86
CA ILE A 126 -34.70 13.46 -20.81
C ILE A 126 -33.46 13.93 -21.59
N LEU A 127 -32.54 13.03 -21.96
CA LEU A 127 -31.27 13.43 -22.61
C LEU A 127 -31.48 14.24 -23.89
N ASP A 128 -32.47 13.87 -24.70
CA ASP A 128 -32.76 14.59 -25.98
C ASP A 128 -33.29 16.01 -25.70
N GLU A 129 -34.09 16.18 -24.66
CA GLU A 129 -34.56 17.51 -24.25
C GLU A 129 -33.40 18.39 -23.77
N ILE A 130 -32.47 17.82 -23.03
CA ILE A 130 -31.25 18.53 -22.58
C ILE A 130 -30.40 18.94 -23.79
N ARG A 131 -30.17 18.01 -24.73
CA ARG A 131 -29.45 18.29 -25.99
C ARG A 131 -30.08 19.41 -26.77
N GLN A 132 -31.41 19.37 -26.95
CA GLN A 132 -32.15 20.41 -27.68
C GLN A 132 -32.06 21.74 -26.97
N ALA A 133 -32.10 21.77 -25.65
CA ALA A 133 -31.91 23.02 -24.88
C ALA A 133 -30.52 23.64 -25.15
N PHE A 134 -29.46 22.85 -25.16
CA PHE A 134 -28.13 23.31 -25.54
C PHE A 134 -28.05 23.80 -26.98
N ILE A 135 -28.63 23.04 -27.94
CA ILE A 135 -28.65 23.43 -29.37
C ILE A 135 -29.38 24.77 -29.57
N ASN A 136 -30.42 25.03 -28.79
CA ASN A 136 -31.20 26.26 -28.85
C ASN A 136 -30.58 27.41 -28.07
N GLY A 137 -29.41 27.21 -27.44
CA GLY A 137 -28.75 28.22 -26.63
C GLY A 137 -29.38 28.45 -25.23
N ASP A 138 -30.33 27.60 -24.82
CA ASP A 138 -30.96 27.67 -23.49
C ASP A 138 -30.20 26.84 -22.48
N GLU A 139 -28.96 27.28 -22.18
CA GLU A 139 -28.09 26.63 -21.20
C GLU A 139 -28.72 26.52 -19.82
N LYS A 140 -29.46 27.52 -19.41
CA LYS A 140 -30.12 27.53 -18.09
C LYS A 140 -31.12 26.38 -17.96
N ARG A 141 -31.93 26.14 -18.99
CA ARG A 141 -32.86 25.01 -19.04
C ARG A 141 -32.12 23.69 -19.04
N ALA A 142 -31.08 23.57 -19.87
CA ALA A 142 -30.26 22.36 -19.94
C ALA A 142 -29.67 22.01 -18.59
N MET A 143 -29.08 22.97 -17.88
CA MET A 143 -28.53 22.77 -16.54
C MET A 143 -29.60 22.38 -15.51
N LEU A 144 -30.77 23.03 -15.52
CA LEU A 144 -31.85 22.67 -14.61
C LEU A 144 -32.35 21.24 -14.83
N LEU A 145 -32.52 20.83 -16.09
CA LEU A 145 -32.91 19.48 -16.44
C LEU A 145 -31.88 18.46 -16.02
N THR A 146 -30.59 18.76 -16.23
CA THR A 146 -29.47 17.92 -15.79
C THR A 146 -29.46 17.77 -14.27
N GLN A 147 -29.52 18.87 -13.53
CA GLN A 147 -29.54 18.84 -12.07
C GLN A 147 -30.72 18.04 -11.51
N LYS A 148 -31.91 18.26 -12.07
CA LYS A 148 -33.11 17.57 -11.60
C LYS A 148 -33.09 16.07 -11.88
N ASN A 149 -32.52 15.64 -13.01
CA ASN A 149 -32.69 14.28 -13.51
C ASN A 149 -31.46 13.40 -13.39
N PHE A 150 -30.25 13.99 -13.27
CA PHE A 150 -29.00 13.23 -13.27
C PHE A 150 -28.10 13.48 -12.04
N ASN A 151 -28.44 14.46 -11.19
CA ASN A 151 -27.72 14.66 -9.94
C ASN A 151 -28.46 13.99 -8.77
N SER A 152 -27.68 13.63 -7.74
CA SER A 152 -28.27 13.22 -6.46
C SER A 152 -29.05 14.38 -5.83
N GLU A 153 -30.00 14.07 -4.96
CA GLU A 153 -30.77 15.08 -4.22
C GLU A 153 -29.99 15.75 -3.10
N VAL A 154 -28.74 15.38 -2.92
CA VAL A 154 -27.86 15.94 -1.88
C VAL A 154 -27.43 17.35 -2.29
N PRO A 155 -27.78 18.39 -1.53
CA PRO A 155 -27.36 19.75 -1.85
C PRO A 155 -25.85 19.88 -1.91
N TYR A 156 -25.32 20.64 -2.88
CA TYR A 156 -23.89 20.92 -3.03
C TYR A 156 -23.24 21.43 -1.74
N GLU A 157 -23.95 22.23 -0.95
CA GLU A 157 -23.47 22.76 0.33
C GLU A 157 -23.20 21.68 1.38
N SER A 158 -23.77 20.50 1.23
CA SER A 158 -23.52 19.36 2.14
C SER A 158 -22.10 18.83 2.09
N TRP A 159 -21.28 19.23 1.12
CA TRP A 159 -19.85 18.90 1.06
C TRP A 159 -19.07 19.49 2.24
N LYS A 160 -19.59 20.51 2.88
CA LYS A 160 -19.00 21.15 4.07
C LYS A 160 -19.41 20.46 5.37
N GLU A 161 -20.41 19.61 5.34
CA GLU A 161 -20.91 18.91 6.52
C GLU A 161 -20.13 17.61 6.77
N LYS A 162 -19.69 17.42 8.01
CA LYS A 162 -19.15 16.15 8.51
C LYS A 162 -20.28 15.38 9.25
N PRO A 163 -20.37 14.04 9.10
CA PRO A 163 -19.59 13.13 8.26
C PRO A 163 -19.98 13.23 6.78
N PHE A 164 -19.02 12.88 5.90
CA PHE A 164 -19.26 12.87 4.45
C PHE A 164 -20.41 11.94 4.07
N ARG A 165 -21.22 12.40 3.14
CA ARG A 165 -22.37 11.62 2.63
C ARG A 165 -22.01 10.66 1.51
N PHE A 166 -20.81 10.76 0.94
CA PHE A 166 -20.27 9.87 -0.09
C PHE A 166 -19.25 8.90 0.50
N GLY A 167 -19.08 7.72 -0.14
CA GLY A 167 -18.04 6.80 0.21
C GLY A 167 -16.66 7.36 -0.09
N ASN A 168 -15.70 7.09 0.77
CA ASN A 168 -14.30 7.36 0.53
C ASN A 168 -13.44 6.22 1.06
N PHE A 169 -12.43 5.86 0.28
CA PHE A 169 -11.41 4.90 0.69
C PHE A 169 -10.62 5.47 1.87
N THR A 170 -10.29 4.64 2.86
CA THR A 170 -9.54 5.05 4.04
C THR A 170 -8.42 4.08 4.36
N THR A 171 -7.40 4.54 5.08
CA THR A 171 -6.29 3.69 5.51
C THR A 171 -6.74 2.67 6.57
N MET A 172 -6.08 1.50 6.62
CA MET A 172 -6.23 0.58 7.74
C MET A 172 -5.41 0.98 8.97
N GLY A 173 -4.35 1.77 8.77
CA GLY A 173 -3.43 2.16 9.84
C GLY A 173 -1.98 1.92 9.46
N GLU A 174 -1.13 1.82 10.47
CA GLU A 174 0.31 1.74 10.28
C GLU A 174 0.96 0.70 11.17
N PHE A 175 1.98 0.04 10.62
CA PHE A 175 2.88 -0.82 11.38
C PHE A 175 4.18 -0.07 11.68
N TYR A 176 4.68 -0.24 12.89
CA TYR A 176 5.98 0.22 13.34
C TYR A 176 6.81 -0.96 13.79
N ILE A 177 8.05 -1.03 13.30
CA ILE A 177 9.01 -2.07 13.70
C ILE A 177 10.26 -1.37 14.18
N GLU A 178 10.34 -1.17 15.51
CA GLU A 178 11.51 -0.62 16.16
C GLU A 178 12.66 -1.64 16.13
N THR A 179 13.86 -1.21 15.80
CA THR A 179 15.00 -2.10 15.59
C THR A 179 16.11 -1.92 16.63
N GLY A 180 16.07 -0.84 17.39
CA GLY A 180 17.16 -0.47 18.30
C GLY A 180 18.46 -0.07 17.59
N LEU A 181 18.46 0.01 16.25
CA LEU A 181 19.62 0.45 15.47
C LEU A 181 19.62 1.97 15.33
N SER A 182 20.79 2.52 14.99
CA SER A 182 20.98 3.94 14.69
C SER A 182 21.65 4.10 13.33
N THR A 183 21.36 5.20 12.63
CA THR A 183 22.03 5.55 11.37
C THR A 183 23.48 5.99 11.56
N ILE A 184 23.89 6.33 12.78
CA ILE A 184 25.28 6.74 13.07
C ILE A 184 26.23 5.56 12.84
N GLY A 185 27.25 5.74 11.98
CA GLY A 185 28.21 4.68 11.63
C GLY A 185 27.67 3.60 10.68
N MET A 186 26.53 3.84 10.05
CA MET A 186 25.99 3.00 8.98
C MET A 186 26.71 3.25 7.65
N SER A 187 26.87 2.23 6.84
CA SER A 187 27.40 2.33 5.48
C SER A 187 26.58 1.48 4.48
N ASP A 188 26.83 1.70 3.19
CA ASP A 188 26.29 0.93 2.07
C ASP A 188 24.77 0.80 2.08
N TYR A 189 24.09 1.85 2.54
CA TYR A 189 22.64 1.86 2.59
C TYR A 189 22.04 1.87 1.17
N LYS A 190 21.08 0.98 0.97
CA LYS A 190 20.21 0.98 -0.21
C LYS A 190 18.79 0.57 0.18
N ARG A 191 17.80 1.27 -0.39
CA ARG A 191 16.41 0.83 -0.42
C ARG A 191 15.95 0.77 -1.86
N ILE A 192 15.34 -0.33 -2.24
CA ILE A 192 15.12 -0.72 -3.62
C ILE A 192 13.68 -1.21 -3.76
N LEU A 193 12.98 -0.77 -4.79
CA LEU A 193 11.78 -1.41 -5.30
C LEU A 193 12.16 -2.09 -6.62
N SER A 194 12.30 -3.41 -6.59
CA SER A 194 12.51 -4.22 -7.79
C SER A 194 11.19 -4.36 -8.54
N LEU A 195 11.12 -3.78 -9.73
CA LEU A 195 9.92 -3.91 -10.58
C LEU A 195 9.83 -5.29 -11.23
N ASP A 196 10.95 -5.99 -11.41
CA ASP A 196 10.98 -7.33 -12.00
C ASP A 196 10.41 -8.40 -11.05
N SER A 197 10.43 -8.16 -9.75
CA SER A 197 9.99 -9.12 -8.73
C SER A 197 8.91 -8.60 -7.78
N ALA A 198 8.48 -7.34 -7.93
CA ALA A 198 7.55 -6.67 -7.02
C ALA A 198 7.98 -6.79 -5.55
N LEU A 199 9.28 -6.62 -5.29
CA LEU A 199 9.93 -6.77 -4.00
C LEU A 199 10.53 -5.44 -3.54
N ALA A 200 10.16 -4.97 -2.35
CA ALA A 200 10.88 -3.89 -1.69
C ALA A 200 11.98 -4.45 -0.80
N ILE A 201 13.15 -3.81 -0.81
CA ILE A 201 14.36 -4.27 -0.13
C ILE A 201 15.01 -3.09 0.57
N VAL A 202 15.50 -3.30 1.78
CA VAL A 202 16.36 -2.36 2.51
C VAL A 202 17.62 -3.10 2.93
N GLN A 203 18.77 -2.56 2.55
CA GLN A 203 20.07 -3.15 2.85
C GLN A 203 21.02 -2.09 3.42
N PHE A 204 21.82 -2.45 4.42
CA PHE A 204 22.85 -1.60 4.96
C PHE A 204 23.84 -2.39 5.81
N ASN A 205 25.02 -1.83 6.03
CA ASN A 205 26.03 -2.32 6.97
C ASN A 205 26.05 -1.47 8.22
N LYS A 206 26.14 -2.09 9.40
CA LYS A 206 26.33 -1.41 10.67
C LYS A 206 27.14 -2.26 11.63
N ASP A 207 28.20 -1.69 12.21
CA ASP A 207 29.07 -2.35 13.20
C ASP A 207 29.60 -3.71 12.72
N GLY A 208 29.94 -3.80 11.40
CA GLY A 208 30.42 -5.01 10.75
C GLY A 208 29.36 -6.10 10.58
N VAL A 209 28.10 -5.78 10.66
CA VAL A 209 26.95 -6.64 10.38
C VAL A 209 26.23 -6.12 9.15
N ALA A 210 25.96 -7.00 8.18
CA ALA A 210 25.09 -6.69 7.04
C ALA A 210 23.64 -7.05 7.39
N TYR A 211 22.76 -6.09 7.23
CA TYR A 211 21.32 -6.20 7.46
C TYR A 211 20.59 -6.17 6.13
N GLU A 212 19.56 -7.01 6.01
CA GLU A 212 18.65 -7.03 4.88
C GLU A 212 17.20 -7.15 5.37
N ARG A 213 16.31 -6.37 4.75
CA ARG A 213 14.87 -6.44 4.96
C ARG A 213 14.18 -6.60 3.62
N ASN A 214 13.20 -7.49 3.55
CA ASN A 214 12.42 -7.76 2.34
C ASN A 214 10.94 -7.61 2.63
N TYR A 215 10.20 -7.03 1.68
CA TYR A 215 8.77 -6.77 1.81
C TYR A 215 8.07 -7.07 0.49
N PHE A 216 7.05 -7.90 0.51
CA PHE A 216 6.17 -8.16 -0.63
C PHE A 216 4.76 -8.52 -0.18
N ILE A 217 3.80 -8.39 -1.09
CA ILE A 217 2.40 -8.81 -0.85
C ILE A 217 2.03 -9.83 -1.92
N SER A 218 1.82 -11.09 -1.51
CA SER A 218 1.44 -12.18 -2.40
C SER A 218 -0.04 -12.11 -2.77
N TYR A 219 -0.35 -12.13 -4.07
CA TYR A 219 -1.73 -12.25 -4.55
C TYR A 219 -2.28 -13.66 -4.33
N THR A 220 -1.50 -14.69 -4.59
CA THR A 220 -1.92 -16.09 -4.47
C THR A 220 -2.20 -16.52 -3.03
N ASN A 221 -1.55 -15.88 -2.06
CA ASN A 221 -1.66 -16.24 -0.64
C ASN A 221 -2.38 -15.17 0.20
N ASN A 222 -2.75 -14.02 -0.38
CA ASN A 222 -3.38 -12.88 0.30
C ASN A 222 -2.66 -12.48 1.60
N VAL A 223 -1.32 -12.43 1.55
CA VAL A 223 -0.48 -12.16 2.71
C VAL A 223 0.62 -11.16 2.37
N MET A 224 0.83 -10.18 3.25
CA MET A 224 2.04 -9.38 3.27
C MET A 224 3.10 -10.11 4.06
N THR A 225 4.29 -10.21 3.49
CA THR A 225 5.46 -10.87 4.10
C THR A 225 6.55 -9.83 4.32
N ILE A 226 7.05 -9.76 5.54
CA ILE A 226 8.11 -8.87 5.98
C ILE A 226 9.22 -9.71 6.58
N ARG A 227 10.43 -9.68 6.02
CA ARG A 227 11.59 -10.40 6.54
C ARG A 227 12.68 -9.46 7.00
N PHE A 228 13.22 -9.67 8.18
CA PHE A 228 14.42 -9.06 8.71
C PHE A 228 15.50 -10.12 8.88
N LYS A 229 16.66 -9.91 8.30
CA LYS A 229 17.79 -10.84 8.34
C LYS A 229 19.10 -10.11 8.59
N ALA A 230 20.04 -10.77 9.26
CA ALA A 230 21.43 -10.31 9.42
C ALA A 230 22.40 -11.41 9.02
N ASN A 231 23.60 -11.04 8.57
CA ASN A 231 24.65 -12.00 8.22
C ASN A 231 25.41 -12.56 9.44
N LYS A 232 25.08 -12.09 10.66
CA LYS A 232 25.59 -12.61 11.92
C LYS A 232 24.45 -13.04 12.83
N PRO A 233 24.61 -14.13 13.60
CA PRO A 233 23.56 -14.64 14.48
C PRO A 233 23.23 -13.65 15.61
N GLY A 234 21.99 -13.71 16.08
CA GLY A 234 21.52 -12.96 17.25
C GLY A 234 21.43 -11.45 17.06
N LYS A 235 21.34 -10.93 15.82
CA LYS A 235 21.40 -9.49 15.54
C LYS A 235 20.05 -8.83 15.32
N GLN A 236 18.96 -9.59 15.33
CA GLN A 236 17.62 -9.03 15.23
C GLN A 236 17.02 -8.83 16.62
N ASN A 237 16.82 -7.56 16.99
CA ASN A 237 16.07 -7.14 18.17
C ASN A 237 14.99 -6.20 17.69
N LEU A 238 13.74 -6.66 17.70
CA LEU A 238 12.64 -5.98 17.05
C LEU A 238 11.45 -5.84 18.00
N VAL A 239 10.75 -4.70 17.90
CA VAL A 239 9.43 -4.52 18.51
C VAL A 239 8.45 -4.11 17.43
N PHE A 240 7.54 -5.00 17.11
CA PHE A 240 6.45 -4.76 16.17
C PHE A 240 5.23 -4.21 16.92
N SER A 241 4.68 -3.13 16.43
CA SER A 241 3.43 -2.55 16.92
C SER A 241 2.54 -2.10 15.76
N TYR A 242 1.24 -2.01 16.04
CA TYR A 242 0.25 -1.53 15.10
C TYR A 242 -0.48 -0.31 15.67
N GLU A 243 -0.60 0.73 14.87
CA GLU A 243 -1.38 1.92 15.15
C GLU A 243 -2.62 1.92 14.23
N PRO A 244 -3.84 1.78 14.78
CA PRO A 244 -5.04 1.61 13.99
C PRO A 244 -5.51 2.93 13.37
N ASN A 245 -6.40 2.81 12.39
CA ASN A 245 -7.16 3.93 11.84
C ASN A 245 -7.92 4.65 12.97
N PRO A 246 -7.73 5.98 13.15
CA PRO A 246 -8.30 6.74 14.28
C PRO A 246 -9.82 6.94 14.19
N VAL A 247 -10.46 6.64 13.05
CA VAL A 247 -11.92 6.69 12.87
C VAL A 247 -12.53 5.28 12.90
N SER A 248 -11.91 4.41 13.65
CA SER A 248 -12.42 3.07 13.93
C SER A 248 -12.36 2.76 15.42
N THR A 249 -13.29 1.95 15.88
CA THR A 249 -13.30 1.41 17.24
C THR A 249 -13.00 -0.08 17.16
N GLY A 250 -11.94 -0.51 17.83
CA GLY A 250 -11.48 -1.89 17.75
C GLY A 250 -10.75 -2.38 18.99
N LYS A 251 -10.38 -3.67 18.94
CA LYS A 251 -9.68 -4.37 20.02
C LYS A 251 -8.50 -5.16 19.45
N MET A 252 -7.34 -5.02 20.10
CA MET A 252 -6.18 -5.88 19.87
C MET A 252 -6.22 -7.06 20.84
N GLU A 253 -6.11 -8.26 20.30
CA GLU A 253 -6.01 -9.50 21.07
C GLU A 253 -4.72 -10.24 20.74
N THR A 254 -4.20 -10.94 21.72
CA THR A 254 -3.03 -11.83 21.53
C THR A 254 -3.49 -13.17 20.96
N ASN A 255 -2.69 -13.71 20.05
CA ASN A 255 -2.90 -15.05 19.51
C ASN A 255 -1.63 -15.89 19.71
N GLY A 256 -1.55 -16.55 20.85
CA GLY A 256 -0.33 -17.21 21.29
C GLY A 256 0.80 -16.22 21.61
N ASN A 257 2.02 -16.72 21.64
CA ASN A 257 3.20 -15.88 21.91
C ASN A 257 3.71 -15.09 20.71
N ASN A 258 3.19 -15.38 19.52
CA ASN A 258 3.74 -14.94 18.25
C ASN A 258 2.69 -14.32 17.31
N GLY A 259 1.48 -14.08 17.79
CA GLY A 259 0.41 -13.52 16.98
C GLY A 259 -0.37 -12.40 17.65
N LEU A 260 -0.91 -11.51 16.83
CA LEU A 260 -1.84 -10.46 17.19
C LEU A 260 -3.06 -10.51 16.25
N VAL A 261 -4.23 -10.20 16.76
CA VAL A 261 -5.46 -10.02 15.99
C VAL A 261 -6.10 -8.70 16.39
N TYR A 262 -6.29 -7.83 15.41
CA TYR A 262 -7.04 -6.60 15.59
C TYR A 262 -8.38 -6.72 14.88
N THR A 263 -9.46 -6.58 15.61
CA THR A 263 -10.83 -6.54 15.07
C THR A 263 -11.42 -5.17 15.36
N ALA A 264 -11.96 -4.53 14.33
CA ALA A 264 -12.50 -3.19 14.47
C ALA A 264 -13.69 -2.94 13.55
N ARG A 265 -14.37 -1.84 13.81
CA ARG A 265 -15.43 -1.28 12.97
C ARG A 265 -15.18 0.19 12.71
N LEU A 266 -15.44 0.62 11.49
CA LEU A 266 -15.45 2.05 11.18
C LEU A 266 -16.60 2.74 11.90
N ASP A 267 -16.34 3.92 12.47
CA ASP A 267 -17.30 4.63 13.35
C ASP A 267 -18.55 5.07 12.59
N ASN A 268 -18.43 5.41 11.29
CA ASN A 268 -19.52 6.04 10.55
C ASN A 268 -20.45 5.08 9.80
N ASN A 269 -20.01 3.89 9.44
CA ASN A 269 -20.81 2.92 8.67
C ASN A 269 -20.80 1.50 9.25
N GLN A 270 -20.06 1.29 10.36
CA GLN A 270 -19.95 0.02 11.06
C GLN A 270 -19.34 -1.12 10.22
N MET A 271 -18.64 -0.81 9.12
CA MET A 271 -17.90 -1.79 8.35
C MET A 271 -16.86 -2.47 9.24
N GLU A 272 -16.93 -3.79 9.31
CA GLU A 272 -16.00 -4.59 10.10
C GLU A 272 -14.75 -4.92 9.30
N TYR A 273 -13.61 -4.89 9.97
CA TYR A 273 -12.35 -5.36 9.40
C TYR A 273 -11.50 -6.07 10.44
N VAL A 274 -10.66 -6.98 9.94
CA VAL A 274 -9.75 -7.76 10.76
C VAL A 274 -8.34 -7.70 10.16
N ILE A 275 -7.36 -7.49 11.03
CA ILE A 275 -5.94 -7.61 10.70
C ILE A 275 -5.35 -8.69 11.59
N ARG A 276 -4.63 -9.66 11.00
CA ARG A 276 -3.86 -10.66 11.73
C ARG A 276 -2.39 -10.49 11.45
N ILE A 277 -1.59 -10.55 12.49
CA ILE A 277 -0.14 -10.52 12.43
C ILE A 277 0.39 -11.80 13.06
N HIS A 278 1.35 -12.44 12.40
CA HIS A 278 2.04 -13.61 12.90
C HIS A 278 3.53 -13.45 12.71
N ALA A 279 4.32 -13.76 13.73
CA ALA A 279 5.76 -13.69 13.68
C ALA A 279 6.40 -15.07 13.84
N THR A 280 7.47 -15.31 13.07
CA THR A 280 8.38 -16.42 13.27
C THR A 280 9.80 -15.91 13.41
N ALA A 281 10.59 -16.51 14.27
CA ALA A 281 11.97 -16.14 14.49
C ALA A 281 12.87 -17.37 14.43
N LYS A 282 14.00 -17.25 13.72
CA LYS A 282 15.08 -18.22 13.74
C LYS A 282 16.10 -17.78 14.78
N GLY A 283 16.27 -18.58 15.82
CA GLY A 283 17.06 -18.19 16.99
C GLY A 283 16.36 -17.14 17.85
N GLY A 284 16.97 -16.80 18.99
CA GLY A 284 16.46 -15.80 19.92
C GLY A 284 15.15 -16.18 20.62
N THR A 285 14.44 -15.17 21.09
CA THR A 285 13.16 -15.34 21.80
C THR A 285 12.10 -14.42 21.18
N LEU A 286 10.87 -14.89 21.17
CA LEU A 286 9.70 -14.16 20.71
C LEU A 286 8.66 -14.12 21.82
N SER A 287 8.12 -12.94 22.08
CA SER A 287 7.10 -12.72 23.10
C SER A 287 6.03 -11.74 22.61
N ASN A 288 4.86 -11.86 23.20
CA ASN A 288 3.72 -11.00 22.95
C ASN A 288 3.30 -10.34 24.27
N GLN A 289 3.39 -9.03 24.33
CA GLN A 289 3.00 -8.29 25.53
C GLN A 289 2.34 -6.97 25.14
N SER A 290 1.22 -6.66 25.76
CA SER A 290 0.49 -5.39 25.59
C SER A 290 0.20 -5.03 24.12
N GLY A 291 -0.15 -6.02 23.29
CA GLY A 291 -0.44 -5.81 21.88
C GLY A 291 0.78 -5.52 21.00
N LYS A 292 1.98 -5.87 21.47
CA LYS A 292 3.23 -5.76 20.72
C LYS A 292 3.93 -7.11 20.65
N LEU A 293 4.58 -7.39 19.50
CA LEU A 293 5.45 -8.55 19.34
C LEU A 293 6.89 -8.11 19.52
N SER A 294 7.59 -8.72 20.48
CA SER A 294 9.00 -8.45 20.77
C SER A 294 9.86 -9.65 20.40
N VAL A 295 10.92 -9.41 19.66
CA VAL A 295 11.95 -10.40 19.29
C VAL A 295 13.28 -9.96 19.83
N ASN A 296 14.01 -10.87 20.50
CA ASN A 296 15.32 -10.58 21.03
C ASN A 296 16.34 -11.64 20.60
N GLY A 297 17.43 -11.18 19.99
CA GLY A 297 18.57 -12.02 19.63
C GLY A 297 18.29 -13.05 18.54
N ALA A 298 17.41 -12.77 17.60
CA ALA A 298 17.16 -13.67 16.47
C ALA A 298 18.16 -13.47 15.32
N ASP A 299 18.33 -14.50 14.48
CA ASP A 299 19.11 -14.45 13.26
C ASP A 299 18.28 -13.89 12.10
N GLU A 300 17.01 -14.31 12.05
CA GLU A 300 16.03 -13.94 11.06
C GLU A 300 14.64 -13.85 11.71
N VAL A 301 13.84 -12.89 11.27
CA VAL A 301 12.46 -12.72 11.71
C VAL A 301 11.57 -12.53 10.49
N ILE A 302 10.44 -13.21 10.45
CA ILE A 302 9.42 -13.06 9.42
C ILE A 302 8.12 -12.66 10.11
N PHE A 303 7.54 -11.54 9.67
CA PHE A 303 6.17 -11.16 10.01
C PHE A 303 5.28 -11.42 8.79
N LEU A 304 4.16 -12.08 9.04
CA LEU A 304 3.07 -12.27 8.08
C LEU A 304 1.89 -11.41 8.52
N VAL A 305 1.25 -10.73 7.57
CA VAL A 305 0.08 -9.90 7.82
C VAL A 305 -1.00 -10.27 6.81
N THR A 306 -2.20 -10.60 7.31
CA THR A 306 -3.41 -10.76 6.51
C THR A 306 -4.46 -9.77 6.99
N ALA A 307 -5.27 -9.25 6.07
CA ALA A 307 -6.36 -8.34 6.39
C ALA A 307 -7.51 -8.49 5.42
N ASP A 308 -8.73 -8.27 5.90
CA ASP A 308 -9.95 -8.30 5.12
C ASP A 308 -11.03 -7.45 5.79
N THR A 309 -12.08 -7.12 5.05
CA THR A 309 -13.30 -6.45 5.53
C THR A 309 -14.51 -7.37 5.39
N ASP A 310 -15.64 -6.98 5.96
CA ASP A 310 -16.91 -7.69 5.76
C ASP A 310 -17.58 -7.37 4.41
N TYR A 311 -16.90 -6.62 3.52
CA TYR A 311 -17.41 -6.24 2.21
C TYR A 311 -17.56 -7.44 1.29
N GLN A 312 -18.74 -7.53 0.66
CA GLN A 312 -19.01 -8.44 -0.43
C GLN A 312 -19.56 -7.67 -1.62
N ILE A 313 -18.94 -7.84 -2.79
CA ILE A 313 -19.46 -7.23 -4.00
C ILE A 313 -20.85 -7.79 -4.32
N ASN A 314 -21.81 -6.90 -4.54
CA ASN A 314 -23.18 -7.24 -4.91
C ASN A 314 -23.56 -6.44 -6.16
N PHE A 315 -23.79 -7.14 -7.26
CA PHE A 315 -24.13 -6.52 -8.55
C PHE A 315 -25.62 -6.19 -8.70
N ASN A 316 -26.44 -6.61 -7.75
CA ASN A 316 -27.88 -6.30 -7.74
C ASN A 316 -28.35 -6.01 -6.30
N PRO A 317 -27.79 -4.94 -5.66
CA PRO A 317 -28.11 -4.63 -4.27
C PRO A 317 -29.54 -4.10 -4.13
N ASP A 318 -30.17 -4.45 -3.00
CA ASP A 318 -31.29 -3.65 -2.52
C ASP A 318 -30.71 -2.36 -1.91
N PHE A 319 -30.97 -1.26 -2.58
CA PHE A 319 -30.44 0.04 -2.18
C PHE A 319 -31.03 0.60 -0.87
N ASN A 320 -32.06 -0.02 -0.35
CA ASN A 320 -32.64 0.32 0.96
C ASN A 320 -32.06 -0.53 2.10
N ASP A 321 -31.35 -1.61 1.77
CA ASP A 321 -30.70 -2.45 2.76
C ASP A 321 -29.31 -1.88 3.12
N PRO A 322 -29.10 -1.40 4.37
CA PRO A 322 -27.79 -0.92 4.81
C PRO A 322 -26.71 -2.01 4.82
N LYS A 323 -27.10 -3.28 4.71
CA LYS A 323 -26.21 -4.44 4.65
C LYS A 323 -26.05 -5.04 3.26
N ALA A 324 -26.50 -4.36 2.22
CA ALA A 324 -26.46 -4.85 0.84
C ALA A 324 -25.07 -5.31 0.35
N TYR A 325 -24.00 -4.84 0.98
CA TYR A 325 -22.61 -5.16 0.66
C TYR A 325 -21.87 -5.90 1.79
N VAL A 326 -22.60 -6.40 2.80
CA VAL A 326 -22.03 -7.19 3.90
C VAL A 326 -22.26 -8.68 3.62
N GLY A 327 -21.20 -9.49 3.66
CA GLY A 327 -21.36 -10.93 3.38
C GLY A 327 -20.10 -11.75 3.65
N VAL A 328 -18.95 -11.12 3.85
CA VAL A 328 -17.70 -11.79 4.20
C VAL A 328 -17.57 -11.83 5.72
N ASN A 329 -17.03 -12.92 6.25
CA ASN A 329 -16.55 -12.98 7.63
C ASN A 329 -15.04 -12.75 7.66
N PRO A 330 -14.58 -11.52 7.90
CA PRO A 330 -13.15 -11.20 7.79
C PRO A 330 -12.29 -11.93 8.83
N SER A 331 -12.89 -12.37 9.95
CA SER A 331 -12.18 -13.15 10.96
C SER A 331 -11.85 -14.55 10.47
N GLU A 332 -12.77 -15.22 9.79
CA GLU A 332 -12.54 -16.57 9.23
C GLU A 332 -11.61 -16.52 8.04
N THR A 333 -11.82 -15.55 7.13
CA THR A 333 -11.02 -15.38 5.92
C THR A 333 -9.55 -15.13 6.27
N THR A 334 -9.29 -14.13 7.13
CA THR A 334 -7.92 -13.80 7.52
C THR A 334 -7.24 -14.91 8.33
N ALA A 335 -7.99 -15.69 9.12
CA ALA A 335 -7.45 -16.82 9.85
C ALA A 335 -7.02 -17.96 8.90
N THR A 336 -7.83 -18.23 7.87
CA THR A 336 -7.51 -19.23 6.85
C THR A 336 -6.25 -18.84 6.07
N TRP A 337 -6.20 -17.61 5.54
CA TRP A 337 -5.02 -17.12 4.82
C TRP A 337 -3.76 -17.14 5.67
N MET A 338 -3.87 -16.74 6.94
CA MET A 338 -2.73 -16.77 7.87
C MET A 338 -2.22 -18.18 8.12
N LYS A 339 -3.13 -19.13 8.36
CA LYS A 339 -2.78 -20.54 8.57
C LYS A 339 -2.04 -21.12 7.36
N ASP A 340 -2.57 -20.87 6.17
CA ASP A 340 -2.00 -21.40 4.92
C ASP A 340 -0.64 -20.76 4.62
N ALA A 341 -0.52 -19.43 4.79
CA ALA A 341 0.74 -18.74 4.58
C ALA A 341 1.82 -19.13 5.60
N ALA A 342 1.48 -19.28 6.87
CA ALA A 342 2.42 -19.69 7.91
C ALA A 342 2.98 -21.10 7.70
N ALA A 343 2.21 -21.98 7.05
CA ALA A 343 2.64 -23.34 6.75
C ALA A 343 3.68 -23.41 5.61
N LEU A 344 3.76 -22.39 4.73
CA LEU A 344 4.63 -22.40 3.55
C LEU A 344 6.07 -21.95 3.84
N GLY A 345 6.27 -20.99 4.73
CA GLY A 345 7.56 -20.33 4.93
C GLY A 345 7.93 -19.33 3.84
N TYR A 346 9.00 -18.55 4.09
CA TYR A 346 9.37 -17.40 3.26
C TYR A 346 9.65 -17.75 1.80
N ASP A 347 10.47 -18.75 1.53
CA ASP A 347 10.93 -19.07 0.16
C ASP A 347 9.76 -19.51 -0.73
N ALA A 348 8.87 -20.34 -0.20
CA ALA A 348 7.69 -20.80 -0.95
C ALA A 348 6.68 -19.66 -1.17
N LEU A 349 6.50 -18.75 -0.19
CA LEU A 349 5.66 -17.56 -0.35
C LEU A 349 6.23 -16.61 -1.40
N PHE A 350 7.55 -16.39 -1.39
CA PHE A 350 8.21 -15.56 -2.39
C PHE A 350 8.16 -16.19 -3.80
N ASP A 351 8.38 -17.48 -3.92
CA ASP A 351 8.26 -18.20 -5.19
C ASP A 351 6.85 -18.09 -5.80
N ALA A 352 5.81 -18.26 -4.97
CA ALA A 352 4.42 -18.13 -5.40
C ALA A 352 4.11 -16.70 -5.84
N HIS A 353 4.54 -15.71 -5.04
CA HIS A 353 4.42 -14.28 -5.37
C HIS A 353 5.11 -13.95 -6.69
N TYR A 354 6.37 -14.34 -6.84
CA TYR A 354 7.17 -14.03 -8.03
C TYR A 354 6.57 -14.65 -9.30
N LYS A 355 6.20 -15.93 -9.26
CA LYS A 355 5.60 -16.62 -10.40
C LYS A 355 4.31 -15.96 -10.87
N ASP A 356 3.44 -15.62 -9.94
CA ASP A 356 2.19 -14.91 -10.26
C ASP A 356 2.46 -13.55 -10.88
N TYR A 357 3.25 -12.71 -10.20
CA TYR A 357 3.55 -11.36 -10.66
C TYR A 357 4.28 -11.35 -12.01
N ALA A 358 5.32 -12.16 -12.17
CA ALA A 358 6.11 -12.26 -13.40
C ALA A 358 5.27 -12.73 -14.59
N SER A 359 4.23 -13.53 -14.37
CA SER A 359 3.30 -13.95 -15.41
C SER A 359 2.55 -12.79 -16.08
N LEU A 360 2.40 -11.68 -15.37
CA LEU A 360 1.78 -10.45 -15.87
C LEU A 360 2.83 -9.43 -16.31
N PHE A 361 3.85 -9.18 -15.48
CA PHE A 361 4.84 -8.15 -15.75
C PHE A 361 5.67 -8.44 -16.99
N ASN A 362 6.07 -9.69 -17.20
CA ASN A 362 6.92 -10.11 -18.32
C ASN A 362 6.18 -10.19 -19.67
N ARG A 363 4.88 -9.88 -19.74
CA ARG A 363 4.13 -9.82 -21.01
C ARG A 363 4.55 -8.67 -21.90
N VAL A 364 5.13 -7.61 -21.33
CA VAL A 364 5.54 -6.42 -22.04
C VAL A 364 6.93 -6.00 -21.59
N SER A 365 7.81 -5.79 -22.55
CA SER A 365 9.13 -5.17 -22.34
C SER A 365 9.26 -3.93 -23.21
N LEU A 366 9.95 -2.91 -22.72
CA LEU A 366 10.33 -1.73 -23.45
C LEU A 366 11.85 -1.58 -23.33
N SER A 367 12.52 -1.40 -24.45
CA SER A 367 13.95 -1.06 -24.48
C SER A 367 14.18 0.09 -25.43
N LEU A 368 14.72 1.18 -24.91
CA LEU A 368 15.14 2.34 -25.69
C LEU A 368 16.64 2.28 -25.94
N ASN A 369 17.06 2.71 -27.14
CA ASN A 369 18.47 2.69 -27.51
C ASN A 369 19.32 3.54 -26.56
N GLY A 370 20.39 2.97 -26.02
CA GLY A 370 21.33 3.68 -25.14
C GLY A 370 20.91 3.70 -23.68
N SER A 371 19.94 2.85 -23.28
CA SER A 371 19.60 2.71 -21.86
C SER A 371 20.85 2.28 -21.07
N GLY A 372 21.41 3.22 -20.30
CA GLY A 372 22.57 2.99 -19.44
C GLY A 372 22.21 2.17 -18.19
N LYS A 373 21.81 0.90 -18.36
CA LYS A 373 21.47 -0.01 -17.27
C LYS A 373 22.61 -0.28 -16.28
N THR A 374 23.82 0.08 -16.67
CA THR A 374 25.04 -0.17 -15.90
C THR A 374 25.39 0.93 -14.92
N ASP A 375 24.75 2.09 -15.02
CA ASP A 375 25.09 3.22 -14.16
C ASP A 375 24.48 3.03 -12.77
N ASN A 376 25.32 2.91 -11.77
CA ASN A 376 24.90 2.85 -10.36
C ASN A 376 24.47 4.24 -9.85
N ILE A 377 23.47 4.85 -10.52
CA ILE A 377 22.95 6.18 -10.19
C ILE A 377 21.60 6.03 -9.47
N PRO A 378 21.43 6.54 -8.24
CA PRO A 378 20.15 6.53 -7.52
C PRO A 378 19.05 7.23 -8.32
N THR A 379 17.83 6.73 -8.23
CA THR A 379 16.69 7.29 -8.97
C THR A 379 16.48 8.79 -8.75
N PRO A 380 16.59 9.34 -7.52
CA PRO A 380 16.49 10.79 -7.32
C PRO A 380 17.56 11.59 -8.08
N GLN A 381 18.77 11.04 -8.19
CA GLN A 381 19.84 11.71 -8.94
C GLN A 381 19.60 11.65 -10.46
N ARG A 382 19.04 10.53 -10.98
CA ARG A 382 18.59 10.44 -12.39
C ARG A 382 17.52 11.49 -12.69
N LEU A 383 16.47 11.58 -11.85
CA LEU A 383 15.42 12.59 -11.98
C LEU A 383 15.97 14.01 -11.95
N LYS A 384 16.90 14.31 -11.04
CA LYS A 384 17.57 15.62 -10.97
C LYS A 384 18.36 15.94 -12.24
N ASN A 385 19.06 14.96 -12.81
CA ASN A 385 19.81 15.11 -14.06
C ASN A 385 18.87 15.34 -15.24
N TYR A 386 17.78 14.55 -15.33
CA TYR A 386 16.77 14.64 -16.37
C TYR A 386 16.07 16.02 -16.40
N ARG A 387 15.68 16.54 -15.23
CA ARG A 387 15.13 17.90 -15.08
C ARG A 387 16.10 19.00 -15.57
N LYS A 388 17.39 18.74 -15.60
CA LYS A 388 18.43 19.64 -16.16
C LYS A 388 18.66 19.43 -17.65
N GLY A 389 17.82 18.68 -18.33
CA GLY A 389 17.91 18.43 -19.79
C GLY A 389 18.91 17.35 -20.19
N LYS A 390 19.37 16.50 -19.26
CA LYS A 390 20.22 15.35 -19.62
C LYS A 390 19.32 14.16 -19.98
N PRO A 391 19.34 13.66 -21.24
CA PRO A 391 18.57 12.49 -21.62
C PRO A 391 18.95 11.26 -20.78
N ASP A 392 17.96 10.48 -20.37
CA ASP A 392 18.14 9.22 -19.64
C ASP A 392 17.08 8.20 -20.08
N PHE A 393 17.41 7.44 -21.13
CA PHE A 393 16.49 6.45 -21.70
C PHE A 393 16.14 5.34 -20.71
N TYR A 394 17.05 4.99 -19.77
CA TYR A 394 16.74 4.04 -18.71
C TYR A 394 15.67 4.59 -17.77
N LEU A 395 15.71 5.88 -17.42
CA LEU A 395 14.67 6.50 -16.59
C LEU A 395 13.30 6.49 -17.30
N GLU A 396 13.27 6.69 -18.62
CA GLU A 396 12.05 6.64 -19.42
C GLU A 396 11.47 5.21 -19.47
N GLU A 397 12.33 4.20 -19.69
CA GLU A 397 11.95 2.78 -19.57
C GLU A 397 11.41 2.45 -18.18
N LEU A 398 12.12 2.90 -17.15
CA LEU A 398 11.75 2.69 -15.75
C LEU A 398 10.41 3.34 -15.42
N TYR A 399 10.15 4.56 -15.89
CA TYR A 399 8.90 5.28 -15.68
C TYR A 399 7.70 4.54 -16.32
N TYR A 400 7.87 4.07 -17.56
CA TYR A 400 6.87 3.26 -18.24
C TYR A 400 6.54 1.97 -17.47
N GLN A 401 7.58 1.23 -17.08
CA GLN A 401 7.42 -0.03 -16.38
C GLN A 401 6.91 0.17 -14.94
N PHE A 402 7.23 1.30 -14.32
CA PHE A 402 6.68 1.64 -13.00
C PHE A 402 5.16 1.88 -13.07
N GLY A 403 4.67 2.55 -14.10
CA GLY A 403 3.22 2.70 -14.32
C GLY A 403 2.52 1.34 -14.46
N ARG A 404 3.10 0.40 -15.20
CA ARG A 404 2.58 -0.97 -15.31
C ARG A 404 2.64 -1.72 -13.97
N TYR A 405 3.73 -1.60 -13.25
CA TYR A 405 3.88 -2.15 -11.90
C TYR A 405 2.76 -1.65 -10.97
N LEU A 406 2.54 -0.34 -10.92
CA LEU A 406 1.49 0.25 -10.07
C LEU A 406 0.11 -0.30 -10.42
N LEU A 407 -0.20 -0.48 -11.70
CA LEU A 407 -1.48 -1.05 -12.13
C LEU A 407 -1.62 -2.52 -11.69
N ILE A 408 -0.60 -3.35 -11.89
CA ILE A 408 -0.61 -4.76 -11.46
C ILE A 408 -0.73 -4.87 -9.93
N ALA A 409 0.01 -4.03 -9.20
CA ALA A 409 0.02 -4.04 -7.74
C ALA A 409 -1.28 -3.51 -7.12
N SER A 410 -2.03 -2.66 -7.84
CA SER A 410 -3.25 -2.02 -7.33
C SER A 410 -4.56 -2.56 -7.91
N SER A 411 -4.54 -3.41 -8.93
CA SER A 411 -5.75 -3.92 -9.57
C SER A 411 -5.57 -5.35 -10.07
N ARG A 412 -6.32 -6.26 -9.50
CA ARG A 412 -6.29 -7.70 -9.82
C ARG A 412 -7.71 -8.25 -9.95
N PRO A 413 -7.92 -9.35 -10.69
CA PRO A 413 -9.22 -9.99 -10.80
C PRO A 413 -9.84 -10.32 -9.43
N GLY A 414 -11.16 -10.23 -9.33
CA GLY A 414 -11.90 -10.59 -8.12
C GLY A 414 -11.99 -9.48 -7.06
N ASN A 415 -11.48 -8.29 -7.34
CA ASN A 415 -11.54 -7.16 -6.41
C ASN A 415 -11.97 -5.87 -7.13
N LEU A 416 -12.17 -4.78 -6.36
CA LEU A 416 -12.46 -3.46 -6.88
C LEU A 416 -11.32 -2.95 -7.78
N PRO A 417 -11.57 -2.14 -8.82
CA PRO A 417 -10.53 -1.52 -9.61
C PRO A 417 -9.69 -0.52 -8.79
N ALA A 418 -8.54 -0.13 -9.29
CA ALA A 418 -7.76 0.95 -8.70
C ALA A 418 -8.54 2.27 -8.78
N ASN A 419 -8.50 3.08 -7.71
CA ASN A 419 -8.91 4.48 -7.77
C ASN A 419 -7.75 5.38 -8.25
N LEU A 420 -7.86 6.72 -8.15
CA LEU A 420 -6.80 7.64 -8.56
C LEU A 420 -5.50 7.44 -7.78
N GLN A 421 -5.58 7.04 -6.53
CA GLN A 421 -4.43 6.77 -5.65
C GLN A 421 -3.97 5.30 -5.70
N GLY A 422 -4.57 4.47 -6.55
CA GLY A 422 -4.34 3.03 -6.58
C GLY A 422 -4.97 2.34 -5.37
N ILE A 423 -4.13 1.82 -4.47
CA ILE A 423 -4.53 1.26 -3.16
C ILE A 423 -3.68 1.86 -2.02
N TRP A 424 -2.89 2.89 -2.33
CA TRP A 424 -1.96 3.48 -1.36
C TRP A 424 -2.52 4.77 -0.80
N HIS A 425 -2.67 4.80 0.51
CA HIS A 425 -3.23 5.92 1.23
C HIS A 425 -2.74 5.92 2.67
N ASN A 426 -2.38 7.10 3.20
CA ASN A 426 -1.82 7.25 4.53
C ASN A 426 -2.71 8.07 5.46
N ASN A 427 -3.98 8.27 5.11
CA ASN A 427 -4.85 9.18 5.82
C ASN A 427 -6.28 8.64 5.96
N VAL A 428 -7.06 9.27 6.82
CA VAL A 428 -8.49 9.01 7.00
C VAL A 428 -9.30 9.51 5.81
N ASP A 429 -8.96 10.70 5.31
CA ASP A 429 -9.55 11.34 4.15
C ASP A 429 -8.44 11.92 3.28
N GLY A 430 -8.28 11.44 2.07
CA GLY A 430 -7.26 11.91 1.15
C GLY A 430 -7.75 12.97 0.17
N PRO A 431 -6.83 13.48 -0.65
CA PRO A 431 -7.16 14.37 -1.76
C PRO A 431 -8.26 13.77 -2.64
N TRP A 432 -9.21 14.61 -3.07
CA TRP A 432 -10.34 14.19 -3.92
C TRP A 432 -11.19 13.07 -3.28
N ARG A 433 -11.14 12.96 -1.95
CA ARG A 433 -11.87 11.97 -1.12
C ARG A 433 -11.52 10.52 -1.38
N VAL A 434 -10.48 10.26 -2.17
CA VAL A 434 -9.99 8.91 -2.50
C VAL A 434 -11.09 8.00 -3.05
N ASP A 435 -12.03 8.57 -3.80
CA ASP A 435 -13.14 7.85 -4.44
C ASP A 435 -12.86 7.58 -5.94
N TYR A 436 -13.85 7.09 -6.67
CA TYR A 436 -13.71 6.82 -8.09
C TYR A 436 -14.14 8.02 -8.92
N HIS A 437 -13.21 8.56 -9.74
CA HIS A 437 -13.44 9.64 -10.68
C HIS A 437 -13.21 9.19 -12.12
N ASN A 438 -14.19 9.38 -12.99
CA ASN A 438 -14.09 9.07 -14.41
C ASN A 438 -13.52 10.26 -15.20
N LEU A 439 -12.30 10.69 -14.88
CA LEU A 439 -11.70 11.90 -15.44
C LEU A 439 -11.38 11.78 -16.93
N SER A 440 -10.96 10.61 -17.40
CA SER A 440 -10.59 10.41 -18.80
C SER A 440 -11.76 10.52 -19.78
N LEU A 441 -12.98 10.32 -19.31
CA LEU A 441 -14.19 10.43 -20.13
C LEU A 441 -14.59 11.89 -20.43
N ILE A 442 -13.98 12.87 -19.81
CA ILE A 442 -14.20 14.30 -20.07
C ILE A 442 -13.65 14.68 -21.46
N HIS A 443 -12.70 13.91 -22.01
CA HIS A 443 -12.00 14.19 -23.26
C HIS A 443 -12.42 13.28 -24.42
N ILE A 444 -13.36 12.38 -24.20
CA ILE A 444 -13.99 11.53 -25.22
C ILE A 444 -15.37 12.06 -25.56
#